data_2a7a4576b1be05d761a607ef65b210fb
#
_entry.id   2a7a4576b1be05d761a607ef65b210fb
#
_cell.length_a   1.000
_cell.length_b   1.000
_cell.length_c   1.000
_cell.angle_alpha   90.00
_cell.angle_beta   90.00
_cell.angle_gamma   90.00
#
_symmetry.space_group_name_H-M   'P 1'
#
loop_
_entity.id
_entity.type
_entity.pdbx_description
1 polymer ?
#
loop_
_entity_poly.entity_id
_entity_poly.type
_entity_poly.pdbx_seq_one_letter_code
_entity_poly.pdbx_strand_id
1 'polypeptide(L)'
;MSDKHVDRVFKALADPTRRKMLDLLAAKQRTTGDLVEAFPKLSRFAVMKHLRVLEQANLILITRDGRTRWNRLNPVPLREVLRRWIDRQEELWADVLLNIRDAAESPGDPPANDN
;
A
#
# COMPACT_ATOMS: atom_id res chain seq x y z
N MET A 1 4.82 8.77 12.50
CA MET A 1 4.46 7.39 12.13
C MET A 1 5.65 6.50 12.41
N SER A 2 5.46 5.40 13.12
CA SER A 2 6.57 4.53 13.50
C SER A 2 7.00 3.65 12.32
N ASP A 3 8.26 3.22 12.35
CA ASP A 3 8.77 2.28 11.34
C ASP A 3 8.01 0.96 11.34
N LYS A 4 7.58 0.50 12.52
CA LYS A 4 6.78 -0.72 12.63
C LYS A 4 5.44 -0.58 11.92
N HIS A 5 4.82 0.60 12.01
CA HIS A 5 3.57 0.86 11.32
C HIS A 5 3.76 0.84 9.80
N VAL A 6 4.81 1.50 9.32
CA VAL A 6 5.17 1.51 7.89
C VAL A 6 5.39 0.09 7.39
N ASP A 7 6.16 -0.71 8.14
CA ASP A 7 6.43 -2.10 7.77
C ASP A 7 5.16 -2.93 7.71
N ARG A 8 4.23 -2.72 8.63
CA ARG A 8 2.95 -3.43 8.61
C ARG A 8 2.12 -3.12 7.38
N VAL A 9 2.13 -1.85 6.96
CA VAL A 9 1.42 -1.45 5.74
C VAL A 9 2.03 -2.14 4.52
N PHE A 10 3.35 -2.09 4.36
CA PHE A 10 4.01 -2.74 3.23
C PHE A 10 3.85 -4.26 3.28
N LYS A 11 3.92 -4.86 4.45
CA LYS A 11 3.67 -6.30 4.61
C LYS A 11 2.27 -6.65 4.15
N ALA A 12 1.28 -5.88 4.54
CA ALA A 12 -0.11 -6.11 4.13
C ALA A 12 -0.26 -6.03 2.62
N LEU A 13 0.41 -5.07 1.98
CA LEU A 13 0.35 -4.89 0.53
C LEU A 13 1.18 -5.89 -0.26
N ALA A 14 2.07 -6.63 0.39
CA ALA A 14 2.96 -7.56 -0.31
C ALA A 14 2.25 -8.80 -0.84
N ASP A 15 1.05 -9.09 -0.39
CA ASP A 15 0.31 -10.28 -0.78
C ASP A 15 -0.81 -9.92 -1.76
N PRO A 16 -0.93 -10.63 -2.91
CA PRO A 16 -1.95 -10.32 -3.91
C PRO A 16 -3.38 -10.55 -3.41
N THR A 17 -3.58 -11.54 -2.56
CA THR A 17 -4.91 -11.79 -1.98
C THR A 17 -5.35 -10.63 -1.11
N ARG A 18 -4.46 -10.10 -0.29
CA ARG A 18 -4.77 -8.94 0.54
C ARG A 18 -5.05 -7.69 -0.28
N ARG A 19 -4.29 -7.48 -1.37
CA ARG A 19 -4.58 -6.37 -2.28
C ARG A 19 -5.97 -6.50 -2.89
N LYS A 20 -6.36 -7.71 -3.29
CA LYS A 20 -7.71 -7.97 -3.80
C LYS A 20 -8.79 -7.69 -2.77
N MET A 21 -8.55 -8.08 -1.52
CA MET A 21 -9.48 -7.78 -0.43
C MET A 21 -9.64 -6.26 -0.27
N LEU A 22 -8.55 -5.52 -0.30
CA LEU A 22 -8.63 -4.05 -0.21
C LEU A 22 -9.38 -3.45 -1.40
N ASP A 23 -9.20 -3.98 -2.60
CA ASP A 23 -9.93 -3.53 -3.78
C ASP A 23 -11.44 -3.72 -3.59
N LEU A 24 -11.84 -4.89 -3.09
CA LEU A 24 -13.25 -5.17 -2.82
C LEU A 24 -13.81 -4.23 -1.76
N LEU A 25 -13.03 -3.96 -0.71
CA LEU A 25 -13.45 -3.06 0.36
C LEU A 25 -13.45 -1.59 -0.06
N ALA A 26 -12.63 -1.23 -1.04
CA ALA A 26 -12.66 0.11 -1.59
C ALA A 26 -13.98 0.42 -2.29
N ALA A 27 -14.61 -0.60 -2.87
CA ALA A 27 -15.91 -0.45 -3.53
C ALA A 27 -17.04 -0.28 -2.51
N LYS A 28 -17.03 -1.09 -1.45
CA LYS A 28 -18.02 -1.02 -0.37
C LYS A 28 -17.59 -1.88 0.80
N GLN A 29 -18.14 -1.58 1.99
CA GLN A 29 -17.93 -2.45 3.14
C GLN A 29 -18.52 -3.83 2.88
N ARG A 30 -17.92 -4.84 3.50
CA ARG A 30 -18.34 -6.23 3.30
C ARG A 30 -18.23 -6.99 4.62
N THR A 31 -19.11 -7.96 4.78
CA THR A 31 -19.01 -8.87 5.93
C THR A 31 -17.85 -9.83 5.71
N THR A 32 -17.39 -10.44 6.80
CA THR A 32 -16.39 -11.51 6.70
C THR A 32 -16.93 -12.67 5.86
N GLY A 33 -18.22 -12.98 5.99
CA GLY A 33 -18.86 -14.00 5.16
C GLY A 33 -18.79 -13.67 3.67
N ASP A 34 -19.04 -12.41 3.30
CA ASP A 34 -18.94 -11.95 1.92
C ASP A 34 -17.52 -12.18 1.37
N LEU A 35 -16.51 -11.89 2.19
CA LEU A 35 -15.13 -12.09 1.77
C LEU A 35 -14.76 -13.55 1.64
N VAL A 36 -15.27 -14.40 2.53
CA VAL A 36 -15.09 -15.85 2.40
C VAL A 36 -15.66 -16.35 1.08
N GLU A 37 -16.85 -15.90 0.72
CA GLU A 37 -17.48 -16.27 -0.55
C GLU A 37 -16.70 -15.75 -1.76
N ALA A 38 -16.09 -14.58 -1.64
CA ALA A 38 -15.32 -14.01 -2.74
C ALA A 38 -14.02 -14.74 -3.04
N PHE A 39 -13.55 -15.56 -2.09
CA PHE A 39 -12.30 -16.32 -2.24
C PHE A 39 -12.55 -17.81 -2.00
N PRO A 40 -13.29 -18.47 -2.92
CA PRO A 40 -13.71 -19.86 -2.70
C PRO A 40 -12.56 -20.85 -2.60
N LYS A 41 -11.37 -20.50 -3.10
CA LYS A 41 -10.19 -21.36 -3.00
C LYS A 41 -9.50 -21.27 -1.65
N LEU A 42 -9.87 -20.33 -0.81
CA LEU A 42 -9.30 -20.15 0.51
C LEU A 42 -10.25 -20.67 1.58
N SER A 43 -9.67 -21.26 2.63
CA SER A 43 -10.45 -21.62 3.81
C SER A 43 -10.87 -20.34 4.53
N ARG A 44 -11.91 -20.43 5.35
CA ARG A 44 -12.32 -19.34 6.23
C ARG A 44 -11.15 -18.90 7.12
N PHE A 45 -10.39 -19.87 7.62
CA PHE A 45 -9.21 -19.61 8.44
C PHE A 45 -8.18 -18.75 7.70
N ALA A 46 -7.91 -19.07 6.43
CA ALA A 46 -6.97 -18.30 5.61
C ALA A 46 -7.47 -16.87 5.37
N VAL A 47 -8.77 -16.71 5.08
CA VAL A 47 -9.37 -15.39 4.93
C VAL A 47 -9.21 -14.58 6.22
N MET A 48 -9.50 -15.19 7.36
CA MET A 48 -9.36 -14.53 8.66
C MET A 48 -7.92 -14.12 8.95
N LYS A 49 -6.94 -14.94 8.56
CA LYS A 49 -5.52 -14.58 8.72
C LYS A 49 -5.16 -13.35 7.91
N HIS A 50 -5.62 -13.28 6.66
CA HIS A 50 -5.38 -12.10 5.82
C HIS A 50 -6.03 -10.87 6.40
N LEU A 51 -7.26 -10.99 6.88
CA LEU A 51 -7.97 -9.86 7.50
C LEU A 51 -7.25 -9.37 8.76
N ARG A 52 -6.67 -10.29 9.52
CA ARG A 52 -5.90 -9.90 10.71
C ARG A 52 -4.67 -9.08 10.35
N VAL A 53 -3.96 -9.45 9.29
CA VAL A 53 -2.81 -8.68 8.81
C VAL A 53 -3.24 -7.28 8.39
N LEU A 54 -4.36 -7.17 7.66
CA LEU A 54 -4.90 -5.88 7.26
C LEU A 54 -5.33 -5.03 8.46
N GLU A 55 -5.94 -5.65 9.45
CA GLU A 55 -6.37 -4.98 10.67
C GLU A 55 -5.17 -4.46 11.47
N GLN A 56 -4.13 -5.27 11.61
CA GLN A 56 -2.91 -4.88 12.32
C GLN A 56 -2.19 -3.71 11.66
N ALA A 57 -2.35 -3.56 10.35
CA ALA A 57 -1.81 -2.44 9.60
C ALA A 57 -2.76 -1.22 9.60
N ASN A 58 -3.89 -1.31 10.29
CA ASN A 58 -4.94 -0.30 10.32
C ASN A 58 -5.53 0.03 8.94
N LEU A 59 -5.42 -0.90 8.00
CA LEU A 59 -5.95 -0.72 6.65
C LEU A 59 -7.43 -1.05 6.56
N ILE A 60 -7.97 -1.75 7.55
CA ILE A 60 -9.40 -2.01 7.65
C ILE A 60 -9.89 -1.64 9.04
N LEU A 61 -11.14 -1.22 9.09
CA LEU A 61 -11.88 -0.94 10.31
C LEU A 61 -12.97 -1.99 10.43
N ILE A 62 -13.14 -2.50 11.65
CA ILE A 62 -14.09 -3.58 11.90
C ILE A 62 -15.20 -3.05 12.79
N THR A 63 -16.43 -3.30 12.38
CA THR A 63 -17.62 -2.97 13.16
C THR A 63 -18.42 -4.25 13.34
N ARG A 64 -18.94 -4.47 14.53
CA ARG A 64 -19.79 -5.62 14.80
C ARG A 64 -21.24 -5.18 14.93
N ASP A 65 -22.11 -5.93 14.29
CA ASP A 65 -23.54 -5.77 14.38
C ASP A 65 -24.11 -7.14 14.70
N GLY A 66 -24.38 -7.38 15.99
CA GLY A 66 -24.74 -8.70 16.45
C GLY A 66 -23.58 -9.67 16.23
N ARG A 67 -23.85 -10.74 15.49
CA ARG A 67 -22.83 -11.74 15.12
C ARG A 67 -22.12 -11.40 13.82
N THR A 68 -22.53 -10.34 13.14
CA THR A 68 -22.00 -9.94 11.85
C THR A 68 -20.79 -9.04 12.06
N ARG A 69 -19.68 -9.41 11.40
CA ARG A 69 -18.46 -8.62 11.41
C ARG A 69 -18.36 -7.90 10.07
N TRP A 70 -18.45 -6.58 10.13
CA TRP A 70 -18.32 -5.74 8.95
C TRP A 70 -16.89 -5.22 8.83
N ASN A 71 -16.36 -5.30 7.63
CA ASN A 71 -15.00 -4.82 7.32
C ASN A 71 -15.14 -3.63 6.37
N ARG A 72 -14.40 -2.57 6.64
CA ARG A 72 -14.40 -1.36 5.86
C ARG A 72 -12.98 -0.91 5.62
N LEU A 73 -12.69 -0.44 4.42
CA LEU A 73 -11.37 0.12 4.10
C LEU A 73 -11.11 1.37 4.93
N ASN A 74 -9.91 1.45 5.49
CA ASN A 74 -9.39 2.68 6.07
C ASN A 74 -8.26 3.18 5.17
N PRO A 75 -8.50 4.18 4.32
CA PRO A 75 -7.48 4.63 3.36
C PRO A 75 -6.40 5.50 3.98
N VAL A 76 -6.58 5.98 5.22
CA VAL A 76 -5.69 6.97 5.82
C VAL A 76 -4.25 6.47 5.97
N PRO A 77 -3.97 5.30 6.60
CA PRO A 77 -2.59 4.84 6.71
C PRO A 77 -1.95 4.54 5.35
N LEU A 78 -2.74 4.01 4.43
CA LEU A 78 -2.26 3.71 3.08
C LEU A 78 -1.81 4.98 2.39
N ARG A 79 -2.64 6.02 2.42
CA ARG A 79 -2.34 7.32 1.83
C ARG A 79 -1.10 7.94 2.46
N GLU A 80 -1.03 7.94 3.79
CA GLU A 80 0.08 8.56 4.50
C GLU A 80 1.41 7.88 4.23
N VAL A 81 1.45 6.55 4.30
CA VAL A 81 2.67 5.78 4.09
C VAL A 81 3.16 5.92 2.65
N LEU A 82 2.25 5.72 1.69
CA LEU A 82 2.63 5.79 0.27
C LEU A 82 3.00 7.20 -0.14
N ARG A 83 2.29 8.23 0.35
CA ARG A 83 2.61 9.62 0.05
C ARG A 83 4.01 9.97 0.54
N ARG A 84 4.34 9.62 1.76
CA ARG A 84 5.66 9.89 2.33
C ARG A 84 6.76 9.21 1.54
N TRP A 85 6.53 7.95 1.18
CA TRP A 85 7.52 7.19 0.42
C TRP A 85 7.70 7.78 -0.98
N ILE A 86 6.61 8.12 -1.65
CA ILE A 86 6.63 8.71 -3.00
C ILE A 86 7.32 10.08 -2.97
N ASP A 87 6.97 10.94 -2.02
CA ASP A 87 7.58 12.27 -1.89
C ASP A 87 9.09 12.16 -1.70
N ARG A 88 9.52 11.21 -0.88
CA ARG A 88 10.95 10.96 -0.66
C ARG A 88 11.64 10.50 -1.94
N GLN A 89 11.01 9.60 -2.70
CA GLN A 89 11.56 9.16 -3.98
C GLN A 89 11.65 10.30 -4.98
N GLU A 90 10.63 11.15 -5.03
CA GLU A 90 10.65 12.32 -5.90
C GLU A 90 11.80 13.26 -5.56
N GLU A 91 12.04 13.51 -4.28
CA GLU A 91 13.16 14.33 -3.83
C GLU A 91 14.50 13.74 -4.26
N LEU A 92 14.69 12.43 -4.06
CA LEU A 92 15.91 11.74 -4.44
C LEU A 92 16.11 11.79 -5.96
N TRP A 93 15.06 11.56 -6.73
CA TRP A 93 15.13 11.61 -8.19
C TRP A 93 15.38 13.02 -8.70
N ALA A 94 14.80 14.02 -8.06
CA ALA A 94 15.04 15.41 -8.42
C ALA A 94 16.51 15.77 -8.27
N ASP A 95 17.13 15.36 -7.16
CA ASP A 95 18.56 15.58 -6.92
C ASP A 95 19.41 14.89 -7.98
N VAL A 96 19.09 13.64 -8.31
CA VAL A 96 19.81 12.89 -9.34
C VAL A 96 19.70 13.58 -10.69
N LEU A 97 18.49 14.03 -11.06
CA LEU A 97 18.27 14.71 -12.33
C LEU A 97 19.01 16.05 -12.40
N LEU A 98 19.03 16.82 -11.30
CA LEU A 98 19.79 18.06 -11.23
C LEU A 98 21.29 17.80 -11.36
N ASN A 99 21.80 16.79 -10.71
CA ASN A 99 23.22 16.42 -10.80
C ASN A 99 23.59 16.02 -12.22
N ILE A 100 22.75 15.28 -12.91
CA ILE A 100 22.97 14.90 -14.31
C ILE A 100 22.97 16.15 -15.19
N ARG A 101 22.03 17.06 -14.98
CA ARG A 101 21.96 18.29 -15.76
C ARG A 101 23.19 19.17 -15.54
N ASP A 102 23.60 19.32 -14.28
CA ASP A 102 24.78 20.13 -13.95
C ASP A 102 26.03 19.55 -14.57
N ALA A 103 26.18 18.23 -14.57
CA ALA A 103 27.31 17.57 -15.20
C ALA A 103 27.32 17.81 -16.72
N ALA A 104 26.14 17.73 -17.34
CA ALA A 104 26.02 17.95 -18.78
C ALA A 104 26.27 19.41 -19.19
N GLU A 105 25.99 20.35 -18.30
CA GLU A 105 26.16 21.78 -18.55
C GLU A 105 27.51 22.33 -18.09
N SER A 106 28.37 21.49 -17.51
CA SER A 106 29.66 21.92 -16.99
C SER A 106 30.53 22.50 -18.10
N PRO A 107 31.18 23.66 -17.89
CA PRO A 107 32.08 24.20 -18.88
C PRO A 107 33.23 23.27 -19.18
N GLY A 108 33.56 23.10 -20.44
CA GLY A 108 34.64 22.26 -20.86
C GLY A 108 34.30 20.80 -21.07
N ASP A 109 33.13 20.39 -20.66
CA ASP A 109 32.68 19.03 -20.95
C ASP A 109 32.03 19.00 -22.33
N PRO A 110 32.44 18.06 -23.19
CA PRO A 110 31.77 17.91 -24.46
C PRO A 110 30.34 17.47 -24.22
N PRO A 111 29.42 17.88 -25.09
CA PRO A 111 28.05 17.36 -24.99
C PRO A 111 28.10 15.86 -25.09
N ALA A 112 27.45 15.33 -24.27
CA ALA A 112 27.43 13.93 -24.33
C ALA A 112 26.87 13.47 -25.61
N ASN A 113 26.98 13.28 -26.30
CA ASN A 113 26.81 13.04 -27.12
C ASN A 113 26.29 12.76 -27.87
N ASP A 114 26.45 12.87 -28.31
CA ASP A 114 26.30 12.80 -29.05
C ASP A 114 25.96 11.96 -29.84
N ASN A 115 25.53 11.66 -30.15
CA ASN A 115 25.19 10.79 -30.86
C ASN A 115 24.43 10.28 -30.89
#